data_631ed702cb9f1a28eecb148eab0b6d2b
#
_entry.id   631ed702cb9f1a28eecb148eab0b6d2b
#
_cell.length_a   1.000
_cell.length_b   1.000
_cell.length_c   1.000
_cell.angle_alpha   90.00
_cell.angle_beta   90.00
_cell.angle_gamma   90.00
#
_symmetry.space_group_name_H-M   'P 1'
#
loop_
_entity.id
_entity.type
_entity.pdbx_description
1 polymer ?
#
loop_
_entity_poly.entity_id
_entity_poly.type
_entity_poly.pdbx_seq_one_letter_code
_entity_poly.pdbx_strand_id
1 'polypeptide(L)'
;MKNIVGQTPRGDDFFPRNKIVNLIYRRLDSGANVYMAAPRRMGKTAIMRHLEDSPRDNYEFKYLITEAVDNPIIYFKHLSDSLHHLKSLHKKSIDAIKNFMPEFERVSVITTGVELKFAERHKVFEDFKRLIKDLDTQGKTVIIMVDEFPQTVENILRAQGEGMAEQFLQFNREIRHQGNNNIRFLLTGSIGLPMIAEKLAATKAINDLNVVEIPPLSWEEATQLLKTLLDYEKVSYEDAVLDYLLGKLEWFVPFHIQLLAQELIDAYFETEETVNETLIDNAFAQIIDKRNDIYFSHYYSRLKKTFEANERAFALAVLKALSQQDKLTMPEIRELAEMHELDKSHSVLRTLAFDGYIFGSQKEGGKKGEMVYRFTSPVLRLWWREYVL
;
A
#
# COMPACT_ATOMS: atom_id res chain seq x y z
N MET A 1 1.91 -19.23 14.87
CA MET A 1 1.35 -18.07 14.14
C MET A 1 0.06 -18.51 13.47
N LYS A 2 -1.07 -17.90 13.82
CA LYS A 2 -2.37 -18.19 13.19
C LYS A 2 -2.41 -17.72 11.76
N ASN A 3 -3.11 -18.44 10.91
CA ASN A 3 -3.40 -17.96 9.56
C ASN A 3 -4.56 -16.96 9.61
N ILE A 4 -4.26 -15.66 9.45
CA ILE A 4 -5.25 -14.59 9.48
C ILE A 4 -5.43 -14.05 8.06
N VAL A 5 -6.48 -14.51 7.37
CA VAL A 5 -6.82 -14.09 6.01
C VAL A 5 -7.80 -12.91 6.06
N GLY A 6 -7.53 -11.87 5.27
CA GLY A 6 -8.43 -10.71 5.12
C GLY A 6 -8.32 -9.63 6.19
N GLN A 7 -7.64 -9.89 7.29
CA GLN A 7 -7.36 -8.92 8.36
C GLN A 7 -5.85 -8.70 8.51
N THR A 8 -5.48 -7.63 9.22
CA THR A 8 -4.06 -7.33 9.47
C THR A 8 -3.55 -8.15 10.65
N PRO A 9 -2.58 -9.06 10.46
CA PRO A 9 -1.97 -9.80 11.57
C PRO A 9 -1.20 -8.86 12.50
N ARG A 10 -1.21 -9.14 13.82
CA ARG A 10 -0.53 -8.37 14.88
C ARG A 10 0.14 -9.30 15.90
N GLY A 11 1.10 -8.75 16.64
CA GLY A 11 1.77 -9.47 17.72
C GLY A 11 2.43 -10.76 17.21
N ASP A 12 2.13 -11.88 17.86
CA ASP A 12 2.68 -13.21 17.53
C ASP A 12 2.21 -13.76 16.17
N ASP A 13 1.18 -13.16 15.59
CA ASP A 13 0.65 -13.55 14.29
C ASP A 13 1.23 -12.69 13.12
N PHE A 14 2.16 -11.78 13.42
CA PHE A 14 2.91 -11.03 12.41
C PHE A 14 4.11 -11.85 11.93
N PHE A 15 4.19 -12.09 10.63
CA PHE A 15 5.38 -12.69 10.02
C PHE A 15 6.51 -11.67 9.91
N PRO A 16 7.67 -11.89 10.56
CA PRO A 16 8.72 -10.89 10.65
C PRO A 16 9.35 -10.55 9.30
N ARG A 17 9.30 -9.28 8.91
CA ARG A 17 9.99 -8.70 7.76
C ARG A 17 11.21 -7.90 8.22
N ASN A 18 12.11 -8.56 8.96
CA ASN A 18 13.22 -7.91 9.67
C ASN A 18 14.09 -7.01 8.79
N LYS A 19 14.38 -7.41 7.55
CA LYS A 19 15.17 -6.59 6.59
C LYS A 19 14.48 -5.26 6.31
N ILE A 20 13.16 -5.28 6.08
CA ILE A 20 12.36 -4.09 5.79
C ILE A 20 12.22 -3.20 7.04
N VAL A 21 11.89 -3.80 8.18
CA VAL A 21 11.77 -3.09 9.46
C VAL A 21 13.09 -2.39 9.81
N ASN A 22 14.23 -3.07 9.68
CA ASN A 22 15.54 -2.48 9.91
C ASN A 22 15.87 -1.36 8.91
N LEU A 23 15.48 -1.50 7.64
CA LEU A 23 15.66 -0.45 6.64
C LEU A 23 14.83 0.80 6.99
N ILE A 24 13.58 0.63 7.44
CA ILE A 24 12.73 1.73 7.91
C ILE A 24 13.40 2.46 9.07
N TYR A 25 13.83 1.74 10.11
CA TYR A 25 14.54 2.36 11.23
C TYR A 25 15.80 3.10 10.78
N ARG A 26 16.60 2.50 9.90
CA ARG A 26 17.80 3.16 9.37
C ARG A 26 17.49 4.48 8.66
N ARG A 27 16.36 4.57 7.93
CA ARG A 27 15.91 5.83 7.31
C ARG A 27 15.45 6.84 8.37
N LEU A 28 14.68 6.38 9.35
CA LEU A 28 14.21 7.22 10.45
C LEU A 28 15.37 7.74 11.32
N ASP A 29 16.36 6.89 11.62
CA ASP A 29 17.58 7.26 12.36
C ASP A 29 18.38 8.36 11.65
N SER A 30 18.36 8.39 10.30
CA SER A 30 18.97 9.47 9.51
C SER A 30 18.14 10.76 9.45
N GLY A 31 17.01 10.84 10.15
CA GLY A 31 16.11 11.99 10.17
C GLY A 31 15.16 12.08 8.99
N ALA A 32 15.06 11.04 8.16
CA ALA A 32 14.22 11.05 6.97
C ALA A 32 12.74 10.78 7.28
N ASN A 33 11.85 11.38 6.47
CA ASN A 33 10.49 10.88 6.31
C ASN A 33 10.48 9.73 5.30
N VAL A 34 9.59 8.76 5.47
CA VAL A 34 9.58 7.51 4.70
C VAL A 34 8.29 7.39 3.89
N TYR A 35 8.41 6.89 2.66
CA TYR A 35 7.30 6.42 1.88
C TYR A 35 7.46 4.92 1.58
N MET A 36 6.58 4.09 2.12
CA MET A 36 6.54 2.65 1.81
C MET A 36 5.77 2.42 0.52
N ALA A 37 6.49 2.05 -0.52
CA ALA A 37 5.95 1.76 -1.84
C ALA A 37 5.79 0.24 -2.04
N ALA A 38 4.57 -0.21 -2.24
CA ALA A 38 4.30 -1.60 -2.63
C ALA A 38 2.85 -1.76 -3.13
N PRO A 39 2.58 -2.73 -3.98
CA PRO A 39 1.24 -3.15 -4.33
C PRO A 39 0.39 -3.53 -3.11
N ARG A 40 -0.90 -3.74 -3.33
CA ARG A 40 -1.79 -4.30 -2.30
C ARG A 40 -1.32 -5.69 -1.86
N ARG A 41 -1.69 -6.08 -0.63
CA ARG A 41 -1.44 -7.42 -0.07
C ARG A 41 0.03 -7.77 0.23
N MET A 42 0.94 -6.79 0.12
CA MET A 42 2.38 -6.95 0.43
C MET A 42 2.73 -6.82 1.92
N GLY A 43 1.73 -6.58 2.78
CA GLY A 43 1.93 -6.49 4.24
C GLY A 43 2.31 -5.10 4.77
N LYS A 44 2.09 -4.00 4.01
CA LYS A 44 2.37 -2.61 4.46
C LYS A 44 1.76 -2.30 5.82
N THR A 45 0.45 -2.48 5.95
CA THR A 45 -0.29 -2.22 7.19
C THR A 45 0.19 -3.11 8.33
N ALA A 46 0.53 -4.38 8.06
CA ALA A 46 1.06 -5.29 9.08
C ALA A 46 2.42 -4.81 9.62
N ILE A 47 3.32 -4.32 8.75
CA ILE A 47 4.58 -3.72 9.15
C ILE A 47 4.34 -2.47 10.01
N MET A 48 3.42 -1.58 9.62
CA MET A 48 3.09 -0.39 10.43
C MET A 48 2.56 -0.79 11.81
N ARG A 49 1.66 -1.75 11.88
CA ARG A 49 1.13 -2.25 13.16
C ARG A 49 2.21 -2.90 14.02
N HIS A 50 3.12 -3.65 13.42
CA HIS A 50 4.27 -4.20 14.15
C HIS A 50 5.17 -3.09 14.73
N LEU A 51 5.46 -2.02 13.97
CA LEU A 51 6.23 -0.87 14.46
C LEU A 51 5.51 -0.15 15.61
N GLU A 52 4.17 -0.05 15.57
CA GLU A 52 3.36 0.54 16.64
C GLU A 52 3.34 -0.33 17.90
N ASP A 53 3.22 -1.65 17.72
CA ASP A 53 3.10 -2.62 18.83
C ASP A 53 4.43 -2.88 19.55
N SER A 54 5.55 -2.81 18.83
CA SER A 54 6.88 -3.17 19.30
C SER A 54 7.93 -2.14 18.87
N PRO A 55 7.82 -0.86 19.29
CA PRO A 55 8.77 0.18 18.94
C PRO A 55 10.11 -0.03 19.65
N ARG A 56 11.21 0.49 19.06
CA ARG A 56 12.47 0.66 19.80
C ARG A 56 12.31 1.73 20.89
N ASP A 57 13.08 1.65 21.96
CA ASP A 57 12.90 2.48 23.17
C ASP A 57 12.82 3.99 22.95
N ASN A 58 13.57 4.52 22.00
CA ASN A 58 13.58 5.95 21.67
C ASN A 58 12.51 6.38 20.67
N TYR A 59 11.63 5.46 20.23
CA TYR A 59 10.57 5.72 19.26
C TYR A 59 9.18 5.59 19.88
N GLU A 60 8.26 6.38 19.37
CA GLU A 60 6.83 6.18 19.54
C GLU A 60 6.16 6.28 18.15
N PHE A 61 5.45 5.22 17.76
CA PHE A 61 4.72 5.17 16.49
C PHE A 61 3.24 5.39 16.73
N LYS A 62 2.61 6.15 15.83
CA LYS A 62 1.15 6.35 15.85
C LYS A 62 0.57 6.07 14.48
N TYR A 63 -0.28 5.06 14.41
CA TYR A 63 -0.97 4.68 13.18
C TYR A 63 -2.23 5.50 12.96
N LEU A 64 -2.41 5.98 11.72
CA LEU A 64 -3.55 6.74 11.25
C LEU A 64 -3.98 6.21 9.88
N ILE A 65 -5.25 5.85 9.73
CA ILE A 65 -5.86 5.52 8.44
C ILE A 65 -6.65 6.72 7.93
N THR A 66 -6.43 7.09 6.66
CA THR A 66 -7.04 8.27 6.05
C THR A 66 -7.75 7.96 4.73
N GLU A 67 -7.96 6.69 4.41
CA GLU A 67 -8.53 6.22 3.14
C GLU A 67 -9.87 6.88 2.78
N ALA A 68 -10.73 7.16 3.77
CA ALA A 68 -12.05 7.76 3.55
C ALA A 68 -12.06 9.29 3.57
N VAL A 69 -10.90 9.93 3.81
CA VAL A 69 -10.82 11.39 3.95
C VAL A 69 -10.75 12.05 2.58
N ASP A 70 -11.62 13.04 2.34
CA ASP A 70 -11.74 13.82 1.10
C ASP A 70 -11.60 15.36 1.32
N ASN A 71 -11.22 15.74 2.55
CA ASN A 71 -11.09 17.13 2.96
C ASN A 71 -9.80 17.35 3.77
N PRO A 72 -8.93 18.31 3.40
CA PRO A 72 -7.72 18.63 4.13
C PRO A 72 -7.95 18.96 5.62
N ILE A 73 -9.02 19.68 5.95
CA ILE A 73 -9.34 20.05 7.34
C ILE A 73 -9.61 18.80 8.18
N ILE A 74 -10.39 17.86 7.64
CA ILE A 74 -10.68 16.58 8.30
C ILE A 74 -9.39 15.77 8.48
N TYR A 75 -8.52 15.77 7.48
CA TYR A 75 -7.21 15.10 7.59
C TYR A 75 -6.37 15.66 8.73
N PHE A 76 -6.21 16.98 8.81
CA PHE A 76 -5.41 17.60 9.86
C PHE A 76 -6.07 17.51 11.24
N LYS A 77 -7.42 17.43 11.30
CA LYS A 77 -8.14 17.10 12.54
C LYS A 77 -7.76 15.68 13.01
N HIS A 78 -7.84 14.67 12.12
CA HIS A 78 -7.44 13.30 12.46
C HIS A 78 -5.96 13.21 12.87
N LEU A 79 -5.09 13.98 12.23
CA LEU A 79 -3.69 14.08 12.61
C LEU A 79 -3.53 14.66 14.01
N SER A 80 -4.26 15.73 14.35
CA SER A 80 -4.29 16.33 15.69
C SER A 80 -4.81 15.35 16.75
N ASP A 81 -5.89 14.63 16.46
CA ASP A 81 -6.43 13.60 17.34
C ASP A 81 -5.40 12.50 17.62
N SER A 82 -4.65 12.08 16.58
CA SER A 82 -3.59 11.10 16.73
C SER A 82 -2.45 11.59 17.62
N LEU A 83 -2.03 12.84 17.46
CA LEU A 83 -0.99 13.46 18.29
C LEU A 83 -1.43 13.59 19.74
N HIS A 84 -2.68 13.94 20.00
CA HIS A 84 -3.24 14.06 21.34
C HIS A 84 -3.11 12.77 22.18
N HIS A 85 -3.12 11.61 21.54
CA HIS A 85 -3.03 10.30 22.19
C HIS A 85 -1.59 9.76 22.35
N LEU A 86 -0.57 10.55 22.03
CA LEU A 86 0.83 10.16 22.20
C LEU A 86 1.24 10.20 23.68
N LYS A 87 1.90 9.15 24.14
CA LYS A 87 2.36 9.02 25.52
C LYS A 87 3.61 9.86 25.81
N SER A 88 4.43 10.09 24.77
CA SER A 88 5.68 10.84 24.87
C SER A 88 5.51 12.37 24.82
N LEU A 89 4.29 12.87 24.59
CA LEU A 89 4.07 14.32 24.60
C LEU A 89 4.01 14.86 26.02
N HIS A 90 4.72 15.98 26.23
CA HIS A 90 4.59 16.75 27.46
C HIS A 90 3.15 17.28 27.62
N LYS A 91 2.65 17.38 28.86
CA LYS A 91 1.27 17.82 29.16
C LYS A 91 0.91 19.15 28.48
N LYS A 92 1.83 20.13 28.47
CA LYS A 92 1.59 21.43 27.82
C LYS A 92 1.34 21.27 26.31
N SER A 93 2.02 20.34 25.64
CA SER A 93 1.83 20.04 24.22
C SER A 93 0.46 19.41 23.98
N ILE A 94 0.03 18.50 24.86
CA ILE A 94 -1.29 17.88 24.80
C ILE A 94 -2.40 18.96 25.00
N ASP A 95 -2.25 19.85 25.97
CA ASP A 95 -3.19 20.93 26.22
C ASP A 95 -3.24 21.92 25.03
N ALA A 96 -2.10 22.23 24.42
CA ALA A 96 -2.04 23.06 23.21
C ALA A 96 -2.82 22.44 22.03
N ILE A 97 -2.68 21.12 21.81
CA ILE A 97 -3.41 20.39 20.78
C ILE A 97 -4.92 20.44 21.07
N LYS A 98 -5.34 20.18 22.32
CA LYS A 98 -6.75 20.23 22.72
C LYS A 98 -7.36 21.62 22.49
N ASN A 99 -6.64 22.67 22.84
CA ASN A 99 -7.11 24.04 22.65
C ASN A 99 -7.19 24.46 21.18
N PHE A 100 -6.44 23.79 20.31
CA PHE A 100 -6.45 24.03 18.87
C PHE A 100 -7.58 23.26 18.13
N MET A 101 -8.03 22.12 18.63
CA MET A 101 -9.06 21.29 18.01
C MET A 101 -10.34 22.03 17.58
N PRO A 102 -10.91 22.96 18.40
CA PRO A 102 -12.10 23.73 18.01
C PRO A 102 -11.91 24.56 16.74
N GLU A 103 -10.70 24.97 16.39
CA GLU A 103 -10.43 25.73 15.15
C GLU A 103 -10.74 24.88 13.91
N PHE A 104 -10.38 23.58 13.92
CA PHE A 104 -10.75 22.68 12.85
C PHE A 104 -12.27 22.47 12.76
N GLU A 105 -12.94 22.36 13.90
CA GLU A 105 -14.40 22.19 13.92
C GLU A 105 -15.10 23.42 13.37
N ARG A 106 -14.67 24.60 13.80
CA ARG A 106 -15.18 25.88 13.28
C ARG A 106 -15.07 25.95 11.76
N VAL A 107 -13.88 25.62 11.23
CA VAL A 107 -13.62 25.67 9.79
C VAL A 107 -14.39 24.58 9.04
N SER A 108 -14.55 23.40 9.60
CA SER A 108 -15.28 22.29 8.95
C SER A 108 -16.79 22.59 8.80
N VAL A 109 -17.40 23.25 9.75
CA VAL A 109 -18.83 23.64 9.71
C VAL A 109 -19.07 24.74 8.65
N ILE A 110 -18.15 25.68 8.49
CA ILE A 110 -18.28 26.77 7.51
C ILE A 110 -18.14 26.23 6.07
N THR A 111 -17.43 25.13 5.83
CA THR A 111 -17.26 24.52 4.50
C THR A 111 -18.52 23.84 3.95
N THR A 112 -19.50 23.56 4.77
CA THR A 112 -20.77 22.93 4.34
C THR A 112 -21.83 23.90 3.82
N GLY A 113 -21.58 25.22 3.84
CA GLY A 113 -22.56 26.20 3.40
C GLY A 113 -22.01 27.50 2.81
N VAL A 114 -20.76 27.83 2.98
CA VAL A 114 -20.15 29.10 2.52
C VAL A 114 -18.73 28.84 2.04
N GLU A 115 -18.35 29.40 0.87
CA GLU A 115 -16.95 29.43 0.45
C GLU A 115 -16.10 30.11 1.53
N LEU A 116 -15.28 29.32 2.21
CA LEU A 116 -14.31 29.84 3.14
C LEU A 116 -13.32 30.69 2.36
N LYS A 117 -13.15 31.93 2.77
CA LYS A 117 -12.10 32.76 2.22
C LYS A 117 -10.79 31.99 2.35
N PHE A 118 -10.07 31.83 1.25
CA PHE A 118 -8.77 31.15 1.17
C PHE A 118 -7.81 31.53 2.33
N ALA A 119 -7.86 32.81 2.75
CA ALA A 119 -7.09 33.35 3.86
C ALA A 119 -7.35 32.68 5.22
N GLU A 120 -8.58 32.22 5.51
CA GLU A 120 -8.89 31.60 6.81
C GLU A 120 -8.40 30.16 6.87
N ARG A 121 -8.52 29.39 5.76
CA ARG A 121 -7.92 28.05 5.69
C ARG A 121 -6.39 28.12 5.84
N HIS A 122 -5.77 29.02 5.11
CA HIS A 122 -4.32 29.21 5.17
C HIS A 122 -3.86 29.53 6.58
N LYS A 123 -4.60 30.42 7.29
CA LYS A 123 -4.30 30.76 8.68
C LYS A 123 -4.34 29.54 9.59
N VAL A 124 -5.38 28.72 9.51
CA VAL A 124 -5.51 27.51 10.35
C VAL A 124 -4.37 26.52 10.08
N PHE A 125 -3.96 26.35 8.82
CA PHE A 125 -2.83 25.48 8.48
C PHE A 125 -1.49 26.04 8.99
N GLU A 126 -1.26 27.33 8.87
CA GLU A 126 -0.07 27.99 9.43
C GLU A 126 0.01 27.87 10.95
N ASP A 127 -1.12 28.08 11.64
CA ASP A 127 -1.19 27.94 13.08
C ASP A 127 -0.99 26.48 13.52
N PHE A 128 -1.54 25.52 12.78
CA PHE A 128 -1.30 24.10 13.02
C PHE A 128 0.16 23.70 12.78
N LYS A 129 0.81 24.21 11.74
CA LYS A 129 2.24 23.99 11.47
C LYS A 129 3.12 24.50 12.62
N ARG A 130 2.81 25.69 13.16
CA ARG A 130 3.47 26.22 14.35
C ARG A 130 3.24 25.33 15.57
N LEU A 131 2.01 24.90 15.80
CA LEU A 131 1.67 23.98 16.89
C LEU A 131 2.56 22.72 16.82
N ILE A 132 2.62 22.05 15.66
CA ILE A 132 3.46 20.85 15.49
C ILE A 132 4.93 21.13 15.79
N LYS A 133 5.44 22.27 15.33
CA LYS A 133 6.83 22.68 15.55
C LYS A 133 7.18 22.79 17.04
N ASP A 134 6.25 23.27 17.83
CA ASP A 134 6.45 23.58 19.25
C ASP A 134 6.12 22.42 20.20
N LEU A 135 5.74 21.23 19.67
CA LEU A 135 5.44 20.07 20.48
C LEU A 135 6.70 19.51 21.16
N ASP A 136 6.63 19.32 22.47
CA ASP A 136 7.67 18.67 23.26
C ASP A 136 7.40 17.17 23.37
N THR A 137 8.25 16.37 22.71
CA THR A 137 8.18 14.91 22.67
C THR A 137 8.99 14.24 23.78
N GLN A 138 9.47 15.00 24.75
CA GLN A 138 10.31 14.50 25.86
C GLN A 138 11.52 13.68 25.38
N GLY A 139 12.12 14.10 24.26
CA GLY A 139 13.30 13.48 23.68
C GLY A 139 13.04 12.21 22.84
N LYS A 140 11.81 11.72 22.75
CA LYS A 140 11.49 10.61 21.85
C LYS A 140 11.28 11.08 20.41
N THR A 141 11.59 10.21 19.48
CA THR A 141 11.23 10.37 18.06
C THR A 141 9.84 9.81 17.83
N VAL A 142 8.91 10.68 17.49
CA VAL A 142 7.51 10.33 17.19
C VAL A 142 7.37 10.10 15.69
N ILE A 143 6.83 8.97 15.30
CA ILE A 143 6.55 8.62 13.91
C ILE A 143 5.04 8.55 13.68
N ILE A 144 4.54 9.47 12.88
CA ILE A 144 3.15 9.46 12.43
C ILE A 144 3.07 8.60 11.18
N MET A 145 2.40 7.49 11.29
CA MET A 145 2.22 6.54 10.19
C MET A 145 0.85 6.76 9.55
N VAL A 146 0.85 7.25 8.30
CA VAL A 146 -0.39 7.49 7.55
C VAL A 146 -0.58 6.42 6.49
N ASP A 147 -1.56 5.57 6.71
CA ASP A 147 -1.94 4.54 5.75
C ASP A 147 -2.92 5.09 4.71
N GLU A 148 -2.78 4.63 3.48
CA GLU A 148 -3.54 5.04 2.29
C GLU A 148 -3.51 6.55 2.01
N PHE A 149 -2.38 7.22 2.31
CA PHE A 149 -2.18 8.66 2.05
C PHE A 149 -2.43 9.05 0.58
N PRO A 150 -1.95 8.31 -0.44
CA PRO A 150 -2.26 8.62 -1.83
C PRO A 150 -3.76 8.56 -2.15
N GLN A 151 -4.52 7.64 -1.53
CA GLN A 151 -5.97 7.59 -1.69
C GLN A 151 -6.65 8.85 -1.13
N THR A 152 -6.14 9.37 -0.01
CA THR A 152 -6.60 10.66 0.54
C THR A 152 -6.38 11.78 -0.46
N VAL A 153 -5.20 11.85 -1.10
CA VAL A 153 -4.92 12.87 -2.14
C VAL A 153 -5.89 12.75 -3.31
N GLU A 154 -6.16 11.53 -3.81
CA GLU A 154 -7.15 11.30 -4.87
C GLU A 154 -8.57 11.71 -4.47
N ASN A 155 -8.97 11.41 -3.24
CA ASN A 155 -10.30 11.78 -2.75
C ASN A 155 -10.45 13.30 -2.67
N ILE A 156 -9.43 14.01 -2.17
CA ILE A 156 -9.40 15.48 -2.15
C ILE A 156 -9.44 16.05 -3.57
N LEU A 157 -8.67 15.46 -4.49
CA LEU A 157 -8.68 15.85 -5.90
C LEU A 157 -10.08 15.75 -6.51
N ARG A 158 -10.78 14.64 -6.27
CA ARG A 158 -12.14 14.42 -6.78
C ARG A 158 -13.18 15.34 -6.13
N ALA A 159 -13.09 15.54 -4.82
CA ALA A 159 -14.07 16.30 -4.07
C ALA A 159 -13.88 17.82 -4.16
N GLN A 160 -12.62 18.29 -4.29
CA GLN A 160 -12.28 19.71 -4.12
C GLN A 160 -11.41 20.28 -5.25
N GLY A 161 -11.04 19.45 -6.24
CA GLY A 161 -10.29 19.87 -7.42
C GLY A 161 -8.76 19.90 -7.24
N GLU A 162 -8.05 20.11 -8.37
CA GLU A 162 -6.59 20.03 -8.47
C GLU A 162 -5.87 21.01 -7.54
N GLY A 163 -6.29 22.27 -7.51
CA GLY A 163 -5.65 23.31 -6.71
C GLY A 163 -5.67 22.99 -5.20
N MET A 164 -6.74 22.34 -4.69
CA MET A 164 -6.81 21.93 -3.29
C MET A 164 -5.94 20.71 -3.00
N ALA A 165 -5.90 19.74 -3.92
CA ALA A 165 -5.05 18.56 -3.79
C ALA A 165 -3.55 18.94 -3.82
N GLU A 166 -3.16 19.88 -4.70
CA GLU A 166 -1.80 20.42 -4.75
C GLU A 166 -1.44 21.12 -3.44
N GLN A 167 -2.29 22.02 -2.96
CA GLN A 167 -2.07 22.71 -1.67
C GLN A 167 -1.95 21.71 -0.51
N PHE A 168 -2.79 20.69 -0.47
CA PHE A 168 -2.72 19.65 0.55
C PHE A 168 -1.37 18.94 0.56
N LEU A 169 -0.82 18.60 -0.60
CA LEU A 169 0.53 18.03 -0.72
C LEU A 169 1.60 19.01 -0.25
N GLN A 170 1.50 20.30 -0.62
CA GLN A 170 2.45 21.34 -0.21
C GLN A 170 2.43 21.54 1.31
N PHE A 171 1.27 21.65 1.96
CA PHE A 171 1.17 21.76 3.43
C PHE A 171 1.74 20.53 4.14
N ASN A 172 1.47 19.33 3.66
CA ASN A 172 2.08 18.13 4.23
C ASN A 172 3.61 18.17 4.12
N ARG A 173 4.16 18.67 2.99
CA ARG A 173 5.59 18.86 2.84
C ARG A 173 6.15 19.90 3.83
N GLU A 174 5.46 21.02 3.98
CA GLU A 174 5.90 22.08 4.91
C GLU A 174 5.95 21.59 6.36
N ILE A 175 4.97 20.81 6.80
CA ILE A 175 4.95 20.18 8.13
C ILE A 175 6.16 19.24 8.29
N ARG A 176 6.51 18.46 7.27
CA ARG A 176 7.67 17.57 7.30
C ARG A 176 9.01 18.32 7.31
N HIS A 177 9.10 19.46 6.63
CA HIS A 177 10.34 20.24 6.51
C HIS A 177 10.57 21.28 7.61
N GLN A 178 9.50 21.95 8.01
CA GLN A 178 9.58 23.08 8.96
C GLN A 178 9.01 22.72 10.33
N GLY A 179 8.56 21.49 10.48
CA GLY A 179 7.99 20.99 11.70
C GLY A 179 9.04 20.66 12.77
N ASN A 180 8.63 19.87 13.73
CA ASN A 180 9.44 19.42 14.84
C ASN A 180 10.48 18.38 14.39
N ASN A 181 11.73 18.56 14.75
CA ASN A 181 12.82 17.64 14.41
C ASN A 181 12.64 16.22 15.02
N ASN A 182 11.81 16.08 16.03
CA ASN A 182 11.51 14.79 16.66
C ASN A 182 10.23 14.16 16.11
N ILE A 183 9.53 14.81 15.17
CA ILE A 183 8.34 14.25 14.53
C ILE A 183 8.68 13.89 13.08
N ARG A 184 8.45 12.66 12.69
CA ARG A 184 8.65 12.13 11.34
C ARG A 184 7.39 11.50 10.82
N PHE A 185 7.34 11.33 9.51
CA PHE A 185 6.21 10.70 8.83
C PHE A 185 6.65 9.43 8.11
N LEU A 186 5.82 8.40 8.23
CA LEU A 186 5.87 7.20 7.42
C LEU A 186 4.56 7.11 6.66
N LEU A 187 4.60 7.42 5.38
CA LEU A 187 3.43 7.40 4.51
C LEU A 187 3.39 6.09 3.72
N THR A 188 2.21 5.55 3.49
CA THR A 188 2.04 4.39 2.62
C THR A 188 0.72 4.44 1.88
N GLY A 189 0.61 3.62 0.85
CA GLY A 189 -0.63 3.45 0.11
C GLY A 189 -0.52 2.36 -0.93
N SER A 190 -1.68 1.94 -1.40
CA SER A 190 -1.84 0.93 -2.45
C SER A 190 -1.80 1.53 -3.86
N ILE A 191 -1.73 2.85 -3.98
CA ILE A 191 -1.60 3.59 -5.23
C ILE A 191 -0.33 4.43 -5.25
N GLY A 192 0.14 4.75 -6.45
CA GLY A 192 1.40 5.45 -6.65
C GLY A 192 1.33 6.94 -6.30
N LEU A 193 1.80 7.32 -5.11
CA LEU A 193 1.96 8.73 -4.76
C LEU A 193 2.76 9.55 -5.81
N PRO A 194 3.86 9.02 -6.37
CA PRO A 194 4.59 9.75 -7.42
C PRO A 194 3.74 10.06 -8.66
N MET A 195 2.87 9.13 -9.08
CA MET A 195 2.01 9.35 -10.26
C MET A 195 0.94 10.41 -10.00
N ILE A 196 0.35 10.42 -8.80
CA ILE A 196 -0.61 11.45 -8.40
C ILE A 196 0.08 12.82 -8.33
N ALA A 197 1.27 12.89 -7.74
CA ALA A 197 2.04 14.12 -7.66
C ALA A 197 2.49 14.64 -9.03
N GLU A 198 2.81 13.75 -9.97
CA GLU A 198 3.11 14.09 -11.37
C GLU A 198 1.87 14.66 -12.07
N LYS A 199 0.70 14.02 -11.93
CA LYS A 199 -0.57 14.50 -12.47
C LYS A 199 -0.95 15.90 -11.96
N LEU A 200 -0.64 16.20 -10.70
CA LEU A 200 -0.89 17.49 -10.05
C LEU A 200 0.25 18.51 -10.26
N ALA A 201 1.27 18.21 -11.06
CA ALA A 201 2.50 19.01 -11.17
C ALA A 201 3.18 19.34 -9.82
N ALA A 202 2.93 18.50 -8.80
CA ALA A 202 3.34 18.69 -7.40
C ALA A 202 4.47 17.74 -6.97
N THR A 203 5.33 17.27 -7.88
CA THR A 203 6.41 16.32 -7.59
C THR A 203 7.40 16.83 -6.54
N LYS A 204 7.57 18.15 -6.47
CA LYS A 204 8.40 18.79 -5.42
C LYS A 204 7.83 18.55 -4.02
N ALA A 205 6.51 18.36 -3.88
CA ALA A 205 5.87 18.17 -2.58
C ALA A 205 6.13 16.81 -1.93
N ILE A 206 6.79 15.88 -2.64
CA ILE A 206 7.10 14.54 -2.15
C ILE A 206 8.58 14.15 -2.28
N ASN A 207 9.45 15.07 -2.76
CA ASN A 207 10.86 14.77 -3.03
C ASN A 207 11.72 14.61 -1.77
N ASP A 208 11.18 14.94 -0.60
CA ASP A 208 11.79 14.74 0.71
C ASP A 208 11.56 13.32 1.28
N LEU A 209 10.68 12.55 0.66
CA LEU A 209 10.34 11.22 1.12
C LEU A 209 11.38 10.17 0.69
N ASN A 210 11.96 9.48 1.64
CA ASN A 210 12.82 8.34 1.36
C ASN A 210 11.97 7.11 1.04
N VAL A 211 12.08 6.61 -0.18
CA VAL A 211 11.31 5.45 -0.62
C VAL A 211 11.89 4.17 -0.01
N VAL A 212 11.02 3.37 0.59
CA VAL A 212 11.29 1.99 1.02
C VAL A 212 10.35 1.08 0.24
N GLU A 213 10.91 0.31 -0.68
CA GLU A 213 10.16 -0.70 -1.42
C GLU A 213 9.96 -1.95 -0.57
N ILE A 214 8.76 -2.53 -0.64
CA ILE A 214 8.45 -3.81 0.01
C ILE A 214 8.34 -4.85 -1.11
N PRO A 215 9.39 -5.64 -1.34
CA PRO A 215 9.36 -6.70 -2.33
C PRO A 215 8.48 -7.87 -1.87
N PRO A 216 8.10 -8.78 -2.77
CA PRO A 216 7.61 -10.11 -2.40
C PRO A 216 8.55 -10.79 -1.41
N LEU A 217 8.09 -11.85 -0.76
CA LEU A 217 8.95 -12.70 0.05
C LEU A 217 10.02 -13.35 -0.84
N SER A 218 11.20 -13.62 -0.27
CA SER A 218 12.14 -14.55 -0.91
C SER A 218 11.59 -15.98 -0.85
N TRP A 219 12.22 -16.89 -1.59
CA TRP A 219 11.86 -18.31 -1.51
C TRP A 219 11.93 -18.83 -0.05
N GLU A 220 13.00 -18.51 0.65
CA GLU A 220 13.20 -18.91 2.05
C GLU A 220 12.15 -18.29 2.98
N GLU A 221 11.84 -17.00 2.81
CA GLU A 221 10.80 -16.32 3.59
C GLU A 221 9.41 -16.93 3.30
N ALA A 222 9.12 -17.26 2.05
CA ALA A 222 7.86 -17.88 1.63
C ALA A 222 7.71 -19.29 2.19
N THR A 223 8.77 -20.11 2.12
CA THR A 223 8.82 -21.45 2.71
C THR A 223 8.62 -21.36 4.22
N GLN A 224 9.31 -20.43 4.89
CA GLN A 224 9.19 -20.26 6.34
C GLN A 224 7.77 -19.83 6.73
N LEU A 225 7.16 -18.88 6.01
CA LEU A 225 5.79 -18.47 6.25
C LEU A 225 4.84 -19.65 6.13
N LEU A 226 4.90 -20.37 5.02
CA LEU A 226 4.01 -21.51 4.74
C LEU A 226 4.15 -22.59 5.82
N LYS A 227 5.38 -23.02 6.15
CA LYS A 227 5.65 -23.98 7.25
C LYS A 227 5.04 -23.48 8.56
N THR A 228 5.30 -22.24 8.94
CA THR A 228 4.79 -21.69 10.22
C THR A 228 3.27 -21.73 10.31
N LEU A 229 2.56 -21.51 9.17
CA LEU A 229 1.09 -21.57 9.13
C LEU A 229 0.58 -23.02 9.24
N LEU A 230 1.16 -23.95 8.48
CA LEU A 230 0.75 -25.36 8.48
C LEU A 230 1.09 -26.05 9.79
N ASP A 231 2.29 -25.81 10.37
CA ASP A 231 2.73 -26.37 11.66
C ASP A 231 1.85 -25.91 12.82
N TYR A 232 1.38 -24.66 12.79
CA TYR A 232 0.48 -24.14 13.83
C TYR A 232 -0.83 -24.96 13.91
N GLU A 233 -1.38 -25.34 12.77
CA GLU A 233 -2.59 -26.16 12.66
C GLU A 233 -2.29 -27.67 12.64
N LYS A 234 -1.01 -28.06 12.79
CA LYS A 234 -0.54 -29.47 12.80
C LYS A 234 -0.90 -30.23 11.51
N VAL A 235 -0.92 -29.55 10.39
CA VAL A 235 -1.13 -30.16 9.07
C VAL A 235 0.06 -31.04 8.71
N SER A 236 -0.19 -32.27 8.24
CA SER A 236 0.87 -33.19 7.78
C SER A 236 1.27 -32.88 6.33
N TYR A 237 2.57 -32.71 6.10
CA TYR A 237 3.15 -32.47 4.75
C TYR A 237 4.59 -32.97 4.67
N GLU A 238 5.08 -33.18 3.45
CA GLU A 238 6.51 -33.39 3.18
C GLU A 238 7.12 -32.11 2.59
N ASP A 239 8.39 -31.83 2.91
CA ASP A 239 9.08 -30.60 2.45
C ASP A 239 9.08 -30.43 0.91
N ALA A 240 9.23 -31.50 0.17
CA ALA A 240 9.22 -31.49 -1.30
C ALA A 240 7.91 -30.97 -1.90
N VAL A 241 6.79 -31.16 -1.19
CA VAL A 241 5.48 -30.69 -1.65
C VAL A 241 5.33 -29.18 -1.52
N LEU A 242 6.04 -28.57 -0.56
CA LEU A 242 6.05 -27.11 -0.41
C LEU A 242 6.82 -26.45 -1.57
N ASP A 243 7.87 -27.09 -2.06
CA ASP A 243 8.62 -26.63 -3.24
C ASP A 243 7.74 -26.67 -4.49
N TYR A 244 6.90 -27.70 -4.64
CA TYR A 244 5.90 -27.78 -5.72
C TYR A 244 4.91 -26.60 -5.64
N LEU A 245 4.34 -26.32 -4.46
CA LEU A 245 3.43 -25.19 -4.25
C LEU A 245 4.08 -23.86 -4.61
N LEU A 246 5.28 -23.60 -4.08
CA LEU A 246 5.99 -22.35 -4.32
C LEU A 246 6.40 -22.20 -5.77
N GLY A 247 6.81 -23.31 -6.43
CA GLY A 247 7.10 -23.33 -7.87
C GLY A 247 5.89 -22.91 -8.73
N LYS A 248 4.67 -23.32 -8.34
CA LYS A 248 3.43 -22.89 -9.01
C LYS A 248 3.05 -21.43 -8.71
N LEU A 249 3.37 -20.96 -7.49
CA LEU A 249 3.02 -19.60 -7.08
C LEU A 249 3.90 -18.55 -7.75
N GLU A 250 5.18 -18.84 -8.03
CA GLU A 250 6.19 -18.01 -8.71
C GLU A 250 6.43 -16.63 -8.06
N TRP A 251 5.40 -15.98 -7.52
CA TRP A 251 5.44 -14.64 -6.95
C TRP A 251 4.88 -14.64 -5.52
N PHE A 252 5.77 -14.46 -4.54
CA PHE A 252 5.47 -14.74 -3.13
C PHE A 252 4.85 -13.54 -2.42
N VAL A 253 3.65 -13.16 -2.84
CA VAL A 253 2.79 -12.22 -2.11
C VAL A 253 2.34 -12.89 -0.81
N PRO A 254 2.61 -12.31 0.38
CA PRO A 254 2.28 -12.95 1.65
C PRO A 254 0.81 -13.39 1.75
N PHE A 255 -0.09 -12.56 1.25
CA PHE A 255 -1.52 -12.85 1.24
C PHE A 255 -1.90 -14.06 0.38
N HIS A 256 -1.25 -14.28 -0.76
CA HIS A 256 -1.52 -15.46 -1.59
C HIS A 256 -1.06 -16.76 -0.92
N ILE A 257 0.05 -16.70 -0.18
CA ILE A 257 0.53 -17.83 0.63
C ILE A 257 -0.47 -18.13 1.75
N GLN A 258 -1.00 -17.10 2.42
CA GLN A 258 -2.02 -17.25 3.46
C GLN A 258 -3.32 -17.86 2.91
N LEU A 259 -3.77 -17.44 1.71
CA LEU A 259 -4.94 -18.03 1.06
C LEU A 259 -4.72 -19.51 0.73
N LEU A 260 -3.57 -19.85 0.13
CA LEU A 260 -3.24 -21.25 -0.18
C LEU A 260 -3.11 -22.09 1.08
N ALA A 261 -2.47 -21.57 2.13
CA ALA A 261 -2.38 -22.25 3.42
C ALA A 261 -3.78 -22.51 4.01
N GLN A 262 -4.72 -21.55 3.88
CA GLN A 262 -6.08 -21.73 4.35
C GLN A 262 -6.79 -22.90 3.62
N GLU A 263 -6.71 -22.92 2.28
CA GLU A 263 -7.31 -23.99 1.49
C GLU A 263 -6.70 -25.36 1.82
N LEU A 264 -5.39 -25.44 2.07
CA LEU A 264 -4.72 -26.69 2.48
C LEU A 264 -5.09 -27.11 3.90
N ILE A 265 -5.22 -26.18 4.83
CA ILE A 265 -5.67 -26.44 6.21
C ILE A 265 -7.10 -26.98 6.17
N ASP A 266 -8.00 -26.33 5.46
CA ASP A 266 -9.40 -26.74 5.35
C ASP A 266 -9.51 -28.14 4.72
N ALA A 267 -8.76 -28.41 3.63
CA ALA A 267 -8.73 -29.74 2.99
C ALA A 267 -8.19 -30.83 3.93
N TYR A 268 -7.14 -30.53 4.71
CA TYR A 268 -6.59 -31.45 5.69
C TYR A 268 -7.60 -31.82 6.78
N PHE A 269 -8.34 -30.84 7.30
CA PHE A 269 -9.37 -31.09 8.30
C PHE A 269 -10.60 -31.85 7.77
N GLU A 270 -10.85 -31.78 6.47
CA GLU A 270 -11.92 -32.55 5.82
C GLU A 270 -11.53 -33.99 5.52
N THR A 271 -10.27 -34.24 5.14
CA THR A 271 -9.85 -35.54 4.59
C THR A 271 -8.88 -36.31 5.49
N GLU A 272 -8.19 -35.62 6.41
CA GLU A 272 -7.03 -36.10 7.20
C GLU A 272 -5.87 -36.60 6.33
N GLU A 273 -5.86 -36.28 5.03
CA GLU A 273 -4.81 -36.67 4.09
C GLU A 273 -3.59 -35.75 4.21
N THR A 274 -2.39 -36.34 4.25
CA THR A 274 -1.13 -35.60 4.13
C THR A 274 -1.12 -34.77 2.85
N VAL A 275 -0.73 -33.49 2.97
CA VAL A 275 -0.67 -32.57 1.83
C VAL A 275 0.18 -33.16 0.70
N ASN A 276 -0.37 -33.23 -0.48
CA ASN A 276 0.23 -33.77 -1.70
C ASN A 276 -0.02 -32.81 -2.89
N GLU A 277 0.58 -33.09 -4.04
CA GLU A 277 0.44 -32.27 -5.24
C GLU A 277 -1.02 -32.11 -5.70
N THR A 278 -1.83 -33.15 -5.57
CA THR A 278 -3.26 -33.10 -5.94
C THR A 278 -4.05 -32.13 -5.04
N LEU A 279 -3.81 -32.14 -3.73
CA LEU A 279 -4.43 -31.18 -2.81
C LEU A 279 -3.96 -29.75 -3.08
N ILE A 280 -2.69 -29.55 -3.47
CA ILE A 280 -2.19 -28.23 -3.88
C ILE A 280 -2.88 -27.77 -5.16
N ASP A 281 -3.03 -28.63 -6.16
CA ASP A 281 -3.72 -28.28 -7.41
C ASP A 281 -5.18 -27.89 -7.15
N ASN A 282 -5.86 -28.62 -6.27
CA ASN A 282 -7.20 -28.29 -5.82
C ASN A 282 -7.24 -26.95 -5.07
N ALA A 283 -6.26 -26.68 -4.19
CA ALA A 283 -6.16 -25.41 -3.47
C ALA A 283 -6.00 -24.22 -4.45
N PHE A 284 -5.18 -24.35 -5.48
CA PHE A 284 -5.08 -23.35 -6.55
C PHE A 284 -6.39 -23.13 -7.30
N ALA A 285 -7.17 -24.16 -7.56
CA ALA A 285 -8.49 -24.04 -8.17
C ALA A 285 -9.48 -23.34 -7.22
N GLN A 286 -9.45 -23.69 -5.93
CA GLN A 286 -10.32 -23.10 -4.91
C GLN A 286 -10.01 -21.64 -4.62
N ILE A 287 -8.73 -21.22 -4.70
CA ILE A 287 -8.35 -19.83 -4.41
C ILE A 287 -8.99 -18.83 -5.36
N ILE A 288 -9.29 -19.25 -6.61
CA ILE A 288 -10.00 -18.44 -7.60
C ILE A 288 -11.51 -18.68 -7.61
N ASP A 289 -12.02 -19.52 -6.72
CA ASP A 289 -13.45 -19.76 -6.60
C ASP A 289 -14.22 -18.48 -6.24
N LYS A 290 -15.50 -18.47 -6.57
CA LYS A 290 -16.42 -17.33 -6.38
C LYS A 290 -16.43 -16.80 -4.94
N ARG A 291 -16.21 -17.66 -3.94
CA ARG A 291 -16.11 -17.27 -2.53
C ARG A 291 -14.93 -16.32 -2.24
N ASN A 292 -13.85 -16.44 -3.00
CA ASN A 292 -12.65 -15.63 -2.89
C ASN A 292 -12.62 -14.41 -3.82
N ASP A 293 -13.65 -14.20 -4.66
CA ASP A 293 -13.74 -13.07 -5.59
C ASP A 293 -13.62 -11.70 -4.89
N ILE A 294 -14.09 -11.59 -3.65
CA ILE A 294 -13.96 -10.39 -2.81
C ILE A 294 -12.50 -9.92 -2.66
N TYR A 295 -11.53 -10.83 -2.80
CA TYR A 295 -10.12 -10.52 -2.68
C TYR A 295 -9.49 -10.03 -3.99
N PHE A 296 -10.13 -10.27 -5.14
CA PHE A 296 -9.60 -9.97 -6.47
C PHE A 296 -10.43 -8.95 -7.25
N SER A 297 -11.75 -8.88 -7.06
CA SER A 297 -12.66 -7.99 -7.79
C SER A 297 -12.27 -6.51 -7.70
N HIS A 298 -11.58 -6.11 -6.62
CA HIS A 298 -11.05 -4.75 -6.49
C HIS A 298 -10.01 -4.40 -7.58
N TYR A 299 -9.26 -5.36 -8.13
CA TYR A 299 -8.35 -5.13 -9.24
C TYR A 299 -9.12 -4.63 -10.47
N TYR A 300 -10.22 -5.29 -10.83
CA TYR A 300 -11.03 -4.86 -11.97
C TYR A 300 -11.70 -3.49 -11.74
N SER A 301 -12.31 -3.30 -10.56
CA SER A 301 -13.00 -2.05 -10.23
C SER A 301 -12.03 -0.85 -10.19
N ARG A 302 -10.77 -1.08 -9.83
CA ARG A 302 -9.75 -0.05 -9.75
C ARG A 302 -9.39 0.51 -11.13
N LEU A 303 -9.33 -0.31 -12.19
CA LEU A 303 -9.05 0.19 -13.54
C LEU A 303 -10.03 1.28 -13.98
N LYS A 304 -11.32 1.17 -13.56
CA LYS A 304 -12.34 2.19 -13.82
C LYS A 304 -12.08 3.51 -13.08
N LYS A 305 -11.43 3.45 -11.93
CA LYS A 305 -11.14 4.63 -11.11
C LYS A 305 -9.83 5.32 -11.52
N THR A 306 -8.89 4.56 -12.05
CA THR A 306 -7.53 5.01 -12.30
C THR A 306 -7.36 5.57 -13.71
N PHE A 307 -8.03 4.96 -14.71
CA PHE A 307 -7.79 5.25 -16.12
C PHE A 307 -9.00 5.89 -16.81
N GLU A 308 -8.70 6.83 -17.69
CA GLU A 308 -9.67 7.36 -18.65
C GLU A 308 -10.09 6.27 -19.68
N ALA A 309 -11.10 6.54 -20.49
CA ALA A 309 -11.73 5.53 -21.34
C ALA A 309 -10.73 4.76 -22.23
N ASN A 310 -9.88 5.49 -23.01
CA ASN A 310 -8.92 4.87 -23.92
C ASN A 310 -7.77 4.18 -23.19
N GLU A 311 -7.26 4.80 -22.12
CA GLU A 311 -6.23 4.19 -21.24
C GLU A 311 -6.73 2.89 -20.62
N ARG A 312 -7.98 2.89 -20.16
CA ARG A 312 -8.61 1.69 -19.57
C ARG A 312 -8.80 0.60 -20.60
N ALA A 313 -9.24 0.94 -21.81
CA ALA A 313 -9.40 -0.02 -22.91
C ALA A 313 -8.07 -0.69 -23.26
N PHE A 314 -7.00 0.10 -23.36
CA PHE A 314 -5.64 -0.40 -23.54
C PHE A 314 -5.15 -1.27 -22.37
N ALA A 315 -5.34 -0.82 -21.12
CA ALA A 315 -4.97 -1.59 -19.94
C ALA A 315 -5.68 -2.96 -19.91
N LEU A 316 -6.97 -2.99 -20.23
CA LEU A 316 -7.75 -4.24 -20.33
C LEU A 316 -7.23 -5.14 -21.47
N ALA A 317 -6.88 -4.56 -22.62
CA ALA A 317 -6.32 -5.32 -23.75
C ALA A 317 -4.97 -5.97 -23.39
N VAL A 318 -4.09 -5.22 -22.72
CA VAL A 318 -2.80 -5.75 -22.22
C VAL A 318 -3.03 -6.89 -21.23
N LEU A 319 -3.89 -6.70 -20.23
CA LEU A 319 -4.18 -7.73 -19.22
C LEU A 319 -4.88 -8.94 -19.83
N LYS A 320 -5.77 -8.75 -20.82
CA LYS A 320 -6.39 -9.82 -21.59
C LYS A 320 -5.33 -10.65 -22.31
N ALA A 321 -4.47 -10.02 -23.08
CA ALA A 321 -3.40 -10.70 -23.80
C ALA A 321 -2.48 -11.48 -22.85
N LEU A 322 -2.07 -10.87 -21.73
CA LEU A 322 -1.24 -11.51 -20.70
C LEU A 322 -1.94 -12.66 -19.96
N SER A 323 -3.27 -12.68 -19.89
CA SER A 323 -3.98 -13.81 -19.29
C SER A 323 -3.97 -15.05 -20.19
N GLN A 324 -3.86 -14.85 -21.51
CA GLN A 324 -3.85 -15.89 -22.52
C GLN A 324 -2.44 -16.40 -22.85
N GLN A 325 -1.41 -15.56 -22.68
CA GLN A 325 -0.01 -15.90 -22.89
C GLN A 325 0.87 -15.46 -21.72
N ASP A 326 2.01 -16.12 -21.52
CA ASP A 326 2.84 -15.90 -20.33
C ASP A 326 3.50 -14.53 -20.29
N LYS A 327 3.79 -13.97 -21.44
CA LYS A 327 4.52 -12.69 -21.56
C LYS A 327 4.12 -11.94 -22.82
N LEU A 328 4.24 -10.60 -22.72
CA LEU A 328 4.14 -9.68 -23.84
C LEU A 328 5.46 -8.94 -24.02
N THR A 329 5.89 -8.77 -25.26
CA THR A 329 7.03 -7.95 -25.63
C THR A 329 6.62 -6.49 -25.87
N MET A 330 7.57 -5.56 -25.83
CA MET A 330 7.28 -4.15 -26.15
C MET A 330 6.70 -3.92 -27.55
N PRO A 331 7.12 -4.62 -28.64
CA PRO A 331 6.45 -4.53 -29.92
C PRO A 331 4.96 -4.87 -29.86
N GLU A 332 4.59 -6.01 -29.28
CA GLU A 332 3.18 -6.44 -29.12
C GLU A 332 2.35 -5.43 -28.29
N ILE A 333 2.96 -4.85 -27.25
CA ILE A 333 2.32 -3.79 -26.46
C ILE A 333 2.11 -2.51 -27.27
N ARG A 334 3.04 -2.15 -28.17
CA ARG A 334 2.88 -0.99 -29.05
C ARG A 334 1.74 -1.20 -30.06
N GLU A 335 1.63 -2.38 -30.63
CA GLU A 335 0.50 -2.73 -31.52
C GLU A 335 -0.85 -2.56 -30.78
N LEU A 336 -0.93 -3.05 -29.52
CA LEU A 336 -2.13 -2.82 -28.70
C LEU A 336 -2.38 -1.34 -28.42
N ALA A 337 -1.33 -0.53 -28.20
CA ALA A 337 -1.47 0.91 -27.96
C ALA A 337 -1.98 1.64 -29.24
N GLU A 338 -1.48 1.28 -30.40
CA GLU A 338 -1.92 1.82 -31.69
C GLU A 338 -3.41 1.48 -31.96
N MET A 339 -3.84 0.25 -31.68
CA MET A 339 -5.25 -0.17 -31.81
C MET A 339 -6.21 0.64 -30.92
N HIS A 340 -5.71 1.19 -29.82
CA HIS A 340 -6.50 1.98 -28.87
C HIS A 340 -6.21 3.49 -28.95
N GLU A 341 -5.51 3.96 -30.01
CA GLU A 341 -5.16 5.36 -30.25
C GLU A 341 -4.50 6.02 -29.01
N LEU A 342 -3.56 5.29 -28.38
CA LEU A 342 -2.94 5.73 -27.13
C LEU A 342 -1.47 6.11 -27.29
N ASP A 343 -1.19 7.41 -27.28
CA ASP A 343 0.18 7.95 -27.39
C ASP A 343 1.04 7.69 -26.14
N LYS A 344 0.43 7.62 -24.95
CA LYS A 344 1.13 7.51 -23.66
C LYS A 344 1.02 6.12 -23.02
N SER A 345 1.22 5.06 -23.80
CA SER A 345 1.15 3.67 -23.30
C SER A 345 2.08 3.40 -22.12
N HIS A 346 3.25 4.06 -22.07
CA HIS A 346 4.24 3.87 -21.01
C HIS A 346 3.73 4.30 -19.62
N SER A 347 2.92 5.35 -19.52
CA SER A 347 2.33 5.78 -18.26
C SER A 347 1.33 4.75 -17.73
N VAL A 348 0.53 4.14 -18.59
CA VAL A 348 -0.42 3.08 -18.23
C VAL A 348 0.32 1.84 -17.74
N LEU A 349 1.37 1.40 -18.44
CA LEU A 349 2.18 0.25 -18.02
C LEU A 349 2.84 0.49 -16.66
N ARG A 350 3.38 1.70 -16.42
CA ARG A 350 3.97 2.07 -15.13
C ARG A 350 2.94 2.01 -14.00
N THR A 351 1.73 2.46 -14.26
CA THR A 351 0.62 2.39 -13.31
C THR A 351 0.21 0.95 -13.04
N LEU A 352 0.04 0.12 -14.07
CA LEU A 352 -0.26 -1.31 -13.92
C LEU A 352 0.83 -2.05 -13.14
N ALA A 353 2.10 -1.72 -13.39
CA ALA A 353 3.21 -2.32 -12.66
C ALA A 353 3.23 -1.90 -11.19
N PHE A 354 3.05 -0.60 -10.89
CA PHE A 354 2.99 -0.09 -9.53
C PHE A 354 1.81 -0.68 -8.74
N ASP A 355 0.64 -0.77 -9.36
CA ASP A 355 -0.57 -1.32 -8.74
C ASP A 355 -0.52 -2.86 -8.61
N GLY A 356 0.54 -3.50 -9.12
CA GLY A 356 0.79 -4.93 -8.95
C GLY A 356 0.02 -5.85 -9.88
N TYR A 357 -0.40 -5.38 -11.05
CA TYR A 357 -0.98 -6.26 -12.08
C TYR A 357 0.09 -6.97 -12.88
N ILE A 358 1.11 -6.21 -13.30
CA ILE A 358 2.18 -6.70 -14.17
C ILE A 358 3.55 -6.35 -13.60
N PHE A 359 4.56 -7.04 -14.04
CA PHE A 359 5.95 -6.61 -13.87
C PHE A 359 6.70 -6.71 -15.18
N GLY A 360 7.67 -5.79 -15.38
CA GLY A 360 8.56 -5.80 -16.51
C GLY A 360 9.92 -6.35 -16.14
N SER A 361 10.47 -7.22 -16.95
CA SER A 361 11.84 -7.74 -16.84
C SER A 361 12.58 -7.60 -18.16
N GLN A 362 13.91 -7.61 -18.12
CA GLN A 362 14.70 -7.70 -19.35
C GLN A 362 14.52 -9.09 -19.97
N LYS A 363 14.38 -9.13 -21.29
CA LYS A 363 14.28 -10.38 -22.03
C LYS A 363 15.58 -11.17 -21.91
N GLU A 364 15.51 -12.39 -21.45
CA GLU A 364 16.67 -13.30 -21.41
C GLU A 364 17.25 -13.48 -22.82
N GLY A 365 18.57 -13.26 -22.98
CA GLY A 365 19.25 -13.34 -24.27
C GLY A 365 18.90 -12.22 -25.27
N GLY A 366 18.06 -11.25 -24.89
CA GLY A 366 17.68 -10.10 -25.72
C GLY A 366 18.72 -8.97 -25.71
N LYS A 367 18.58 -8.00 -26.63
CA LYS A 367 19.40 -6.79 -26.63
C LYS A 367 19.13 -5.97 -25.36
N LYS A 368 20.13 -5.21 -24.89
CA LYS A 368 19.99 -4.31 -23.74
C LYS A 368 18.80 -3.36 -23.96
N GLY A 369 17.77 -3.45 -23.10
CA GLY A 369 16.56 -2.63 -23.20
C GLY A 369 15.34 -3.36 -23.78
N GLU A 370 15.43 -4.59 -24.23
CA GLU A 370 14.25 -5.39 -24.58
C GLU A 370 13.51 -5.81 -23.30
N MET A 371 12.37 -5.18 -23.08
CA MET A 371 11.49 -5.47 -21.93
C MET A 371 10.42 -6.48 -22.33
N VAL A 372 10.13 -7.39 -21.42
CA VAL A 372 8.97 -8.28 -21.46
C VAL A 372 8.12 -8.06 -20.21
N TYR A 373 6.82 -8.13 -20.36
CA TYR A 373 5.87 -7.96 -19.28
C TYR A 373 5.13 -9.27 -19.01
N ARG A 374 4.84 -9.51 -17.73
CA ARG A 374 4.07 -10.67 -17.24
C ARG A 374 3.07 -10.21 -16.21
N PHE A 375 2.05 -11.02 -15.92
CA PHE A 375 1.30 -10.84 -14.67
C PHE A 375 2.24 -10.96 -13.48
N THR A 376 2.00 -10.12 -12.47
CA THR A 376 2.77 -10.16 -11.22
C THR A 376 2.57 -11.48 -10.48
N SER A 377 1.36 -12.04 -10.56
CA SER A 377 1.00 -13.26 -9.83
C SER A 377 0.25 -14.22 -10.74
N PRO A 378 0.66 -15.52 -10.79
CA PRO A 378 -0.11 -16.56 -11.46
C PRO A 378 -1.55 -16.68 -10.94
N VAL A 379 -1.77 -16.46 -9.63
CA VAL A 379 -3.11 -16.45 -9.03
C VAL A 379 -3.98 -15.34 -9.61
N LEU A 380 -3.43 -14.11 -9.71
CA LEU A 380 -4.16 -13.00 -10.33
C LEU A 380 -4.44 -13.25 -11.82
N ARG A 381 -3.49 -13.84 -12.53
CA ARG A 381 -3.66 -14.25 -13.94
C ARG A 381 -4.78 -15.25 -14.11
N LEU A 382 -4.84 -16.29 -13.27
CA LEU A 382 -5.89 -17.31 -13.30
C LEU A 382 -7.25 -16.68 -13.02
N TRP A 383 -7.35 -15.84 -11.97
CA TRP A 383 -8.58 -15.12 -11.65
C TRP A 383 -9.03 -14.22 -12.82
N TRP A 384 -8.09 -13.50 -13.45
CA TRP A 384 -8.38 -12.61 -14.58
C TRP A 384 -8.96 -13.36 -15.77
N ARG A 385 -8.39 -14.52 -16.05
CA ARG A 385 -8.87 -15.39 -17.14
C ARG A 385 -10.27 -15.95 -16.89
N GLU A 386 -10.61 -16.27 -15.65
CA GLU A 386 -11.88 -16.88 -15.29
C GLU A 386 -13.01 -15.85 -15.19
N TYR A 387 -12.77 -14.67 -14.62
CA TYR A 387 -13.83 -13.73 -14.25
C TYR A 387 -13.89 -12.45 -15.05
N VAL A 388 -12.86 -12.10 -15.81
CA VAL A 388 -12.80 -10.82 -16.54
C VAL A 388 -12.93 -11.03 -18.06
N LEU A 389 -12.62 -12.20 -18.56
CA LEU A 389 -12.72 -12.59 -19.98
C LEU A 389 -13.96 -13.37 -20.28
#